data_ecd4ebc14fc27ddc5125b8ba99c1d283
#
_entry.id   ecd4ebc14fc27ddc5125b8ba99c1d283
#
_cell.length_a   1.000
_cell.length_b   1.000
_cell.length_c   1.000
_cell.angle_alpha   90.00
_cell.angle_beta   90.00
_cell.angle_gamma   90.00
#
_symmetry.space_group_name_H-M   'P 1'
#
loop_
_entity.id
_entity.type
_entity.pdbx_description
1 polymer ?
#
loop_
_entity_poly.entity_id
_entity_poly.type
_entity_poly.pdbx_seq_one_letter_code
_entity_poly.pdbx_strand_id
1 'polypeptide(L)'
;MTFLNACRNGQKSIVQIFLKKGGIDVNKRDAEGNTPLYYACLKGFRDIVGLLLDSDADVSIANNCSETPLHAAARSGNKEIIGKLVQYGAELDATDKEGRTPLICLLDNKRTDAALFLIEQGADTEVADNSGHKAIDYATAHGLREVVTCLSAEGTSDTRGNTPLHQAVFNGQSETVRTLLTTSDNMLNTPNDEGETPLIIACMKGNLTVAKLLIDAGADVNKALP
;
A
#
# COMPACT_ATOMS: atom_id res chain seq x y z
N MET A 1 34.25 7.71 9.75
CA MET A 1 32.88 7.14 9.65
C MET A 1 31.92 8.24 10.04
N THR A 2 30.88 8.49 9.26
CA THR A 2 29.86 9.51 9.53
C THR A 2 28.67 8.90 10.27
N PHE A 3 27.92 9.74 11.00
CA PHE A 3 26.69 9.33 11.67
C PHE A 3 25.68 8.66 10.73
N LEU A 4 25.47 9.27 9.56
CA LEU A 4 24.57 8.73 8.53
C LEU A 4 25.01 7.32 8.07
N ASN A 5 26.32 7.10 7.84
CA ASN A 5 26.82 5.77 7.47
C ASN A 5 26.64 4.74 8.58
N ALA A 6 26.78 5.13 9.86
CA ALA A 6 26.52 4.25 10.98
C ALA A 6 25.04 3.83 11.04
N CYS A 7 24.11 4.73 10.79
CA CYS A 7 22.68 4.44 10.70
C CYS A 7 22.35 3.54 9.49
N ARG A 8 22.91 3.86 8.31
CA ARG A 8 22.72 3.09 7.07
C ARG A 8 23.22 1.63 7.19
N ASN A 9 24.29 1.42 7.96
CA ASN A 9 24.94 0.11 8.13
C ASN A 9 24.47 -0.67 9.38
N GLY A 10 23.49 -0.16 10.12
CA GLY A 10 22.94 -0.86 11.30
C GLY A 10 23.87 -0.89 12.51
N GLN A 11 24.83 0.03 12.61
CA GLN A 11 25.86 0.03 13.65
C GLN A 11 25.35 0.71 14.93
N LYS A 12 24.40 0.08 15.62
CA LYS A 12 23.69 0.59 16.79
C LYS A 12 24.63 1.22 17.83
N SER A 13 25.69 0.51 18.22
CA SER A 13 26.64 1.01 19.25
C SER A 13 27.31 2.32 18.83
N ILE A 14 27.67 2.45 17.56
CA ILE A 14 28.28 3.66 17.00
C ILE A 14 27.26 4.81 16.96
N VAL A 15 26.02 4.52 16.55
CA VAL A 15 24.91 5.48 16.57
C VAL A 15 24.71 6.02 18.00
N GLN A 16 24.68 5.15 19.01
CA GLN A 16 24.55 5.54 20.42
C GLN A 16 25.70 6.43 20.89
N ILE A 17 26.93 6.15 20.47
CA ILE A 17 28.11 6.98 20.82
C ILE A 17 27.96 8.39 20.21
N PHE A 18 27.56 8.48 18.96
CA PHE A 18 27.33 9.77 18.32
C PHE A 18 26.22 10.57 19.01
N LEU A 19 25.08 9.94 19.31
CA LEU A 19 23.96 10.61 19.99
C LEU A 19 24.33 11.08 21.39
N LYS A 20 25.07 10.28 22.16
CA LYS A 20 25.55 10.66 23.49
C LYS A 20 26.56 11.81 23.48
N LYS A 21 27.40 11.88 22.44
CA LYS A 21 28.38 12.96 22.30
C LYS A 21 27.70 14.30 22.03
N GLY A 22 26.52 14.28 21.39
CA GLY A 22 25.77 15.48 21.01
C GLY A 22 26.42 16.28 19.88
N GLY A 23 25.76 17.37 19.50
CA GLY A 23 26.25 18.30 18.47
C GLY A 23 26.20 17.75 17.04
N ILE A 24 25.46 16.66 16.81
CA ILE A 24 25.21 16.12 15.48
C ILE A 24 23.83 16.55 14.98
N ASP A 25 23.74 16.80 13.70
CA ASP A 25 22.47 16.96 12.99
C ASP A 25 21.90 15.57 12.67
N VAL A 26 20.86 15.15 13.42
CA VAL A 26 20.20 13.84 13.27
C VAL A 26 19.42 13.77 11.97
N ASN A 27 19.10 14.91 11.34
CA ASN A 27 18.33 15.05 10.11
C ASN A 27 19.22 15.34 8.89
N LYS A 28 20.54 15.23 9.04
CA LYS A 28 21.48 15.51 7.94
C LYS A 28 21.20 14.61 6.74
N ARG A 29 20.98 15.25 5.59
CA ARG A 29 20.68 14.56 4.32
C ARG A 29 21.98 14.29 3.53
N ASP A 30 21.99 13.17 2.79
CA ASP A 30 23.03 12.89 1.79
C ASP A 30 22.70 13.54 0.42
N ALA A 31 23.46 13.19 -0.62
CA ALA A 31 23.27 13.71 -1.97
C ALA A 31 21.93 13.32 -2.59
N GLU A 32 21.40 12.16 -2.23
CA GLU A 32 20.09 11.67 -2.65
C GLU A 32 18.94 12.25 -1.79
N GLY A 33 19.28 13.04 -0.78
CA GLY A 33 18.34 13.64 0.13
C GLY A 33 17.89 12.71 1.26
N ASN A 34 18.50 11.54 1.39
CA ASN A 34 18.12 10.57 2.43
C ASN A 34 18.63 10.98 3.81
N THR A 35 17.78 10.84 4.81
CA THR A 35 18.11 11.04 6.23
C THR A 35 18.61 9.74 6.87
N PRO A 36 19.28 9.81 8.04
CA PRO A 36 19.56 8.62 8.85
C PRO A 36 18.32 7.79 9.16
N LEU A 37 17.18 8.46 9.46
CA LEU A 37 15.90 7.80 9.73
C LEU A 37 15.38 7.05 8.50
N TYR A 38 15.45 7.68 7.31
CA TYR A 38 15.06 7.01 6.07
C TYR A 38 15.82 5.69 5.87
N TYR A 39 17.14 5.69 6.02
CA TYR A 39 17.95 4.47 5.89
C TYR A 39 17.63 3.41 6.95
N ALA A 40 17.45 3.82 8.20
CA ALA A 40 17.12 2.90 9.28
C ALA A 40 15.75 2.22 9.03
N CYS A 41 14.78 2.98 8.51
CA CYS A 41 13.46 2.46 8.12
C CYS A 41 13.56 1.50 6.92
N LEU A 42 14.29 1.90 5.86
CA LEU A 42 14.47 1.09 4.66
C LEU A 42 15.13 -0.27 4.95
N LYS A 43 16.07 -0.28 5.87
CA LYS A 43 16.81 -1.50 6.27
C LYS A 43 16.14 -2.29 7.40
N GLY A 44 15.07 -1.77 8.00
CA GLY A 44 14.35 -2.44 9.07
C GLY A 44 15.08 -2.44 10.42
N PHE A 45 15.96 -1.47 10.69
CA PHE A 45 16.73 -1.39 11.93
C PHE A 45 15.92 -0.76 13.07
N ARG A 46 15.01 -1.53 13.66
CA ARG A 46 14.05 -1.09 14.69
C ARG A 46 14.67 -0.32 15.85
N ASP A 47 15.80 -0.81 16.36
CA ASP A 47 16.49 -0.16 17.49
C ASP A 47 17.05 1.20 17.11
N ILE A 48 17.62 1.32 15.91
CA ILE A 48 18.17 2.59 15.41
C ILE A 48 17.04 3.57 15.12
N VAL A 49 15.93 3.11 14.54
CA VAL A 49 14.73 3.94 14.36
C VAL A 49 14.27 4.50 15.70
N GLY A 50 14.16 3.67 16.75
CA GLY A 50 13.81 4.14 18.09
C GLY A 50 14.77 5.21 18.59
N LEU A 51 16.08 4.95 18.55
CA LEU A 51 17.11 5.90 18.97
C LEU A 51 17.06 7.24 18.23
N LEU A 52 16.78 7.22 16.92
CA LEU A 52 16.66 8.41 16.10
C LEU A 52 15.40 9.22 16.45
N LEU A 53 14.27 8.54 16.62
CA LEU A 53 13.00 9.19 17.01
C LEU A 53 13.10 9.80 18.42
N ASP A 54 13.72 9.10 19.37
CA ASP A 54 13.99 9.60 20.73
C ASP A 54 14.98 10.78 20.75
N SER A 55 15.68 11.03 19.64
CA SER A 55 16.62 12.12 19.43
C SER A 55 16.09 13.18 18.45
N ASP A 56 14.78 13.33 18.36
CA ASP A 56 14.07 14.33 17.53
C ASP A 56 14.33 14.21 16.02
N ALA A 57 14.52 12.98 15.50
CA ALA A 57 14.55 12.78 14.07
C ALA A 57 13.17 13.09 13.45
N ASP A 58 13.18 13.93 12.42
CA ASP A 58 11.98 14.39 11.74
C ASP A 58 11.44 13.30 10.77
N VAL A 59 10.23 12.85 11.04
CA VAL A 59 9.53 11.81 10.26
C VAL A 59 9.00 12.30 8.91
N SER A 60 8.97 13.63 8.70
CA SER A 60 8.38 14.26 7.51
C SER A 60 9.39 14.50 6.37
N ILE A 61 10.69 14.44 6.65
CA ILE A 61 11.72 14.77 5.67
C ILE A 61 11.76 13.72 4.55
N ALA A 62 11.30 14.12 3.38
CA ALA A 62 11.36 13.31 2.17
C ALA A 62 12.72 13.44 1.46
N ASN A 63 13.14 12.38 0.78
CA ASN A 63 14.33 12.38 -0.07
C ASN A 63 14.07 13.10 -1.42
N ASN A 64 15.07 13.10 -2.33
CA ASN A 64 14.94 13.72 -3.65
C ASN A 64 13.92 13.03 -4.57
N CYS A 65 13.43 11.84 -4.21
CA CYS A 65 12.31 11.14 -4.87
C CYS A 65 10.96 11.37 -4.18
N SER A 66 10.88 12.36 -3.28
CA SER A 66 9.68 12.63 -2.46
C SER A 66 9.30 11.48 -1.52
N GLU A 67 10.18 10.51 -1.30
CA GLU A 67 9.93 9.40 -0.39
C GLU A 67 10.21 9.81 1.06
N THR A 68 9.22 9.67 1.91
CA THR A 68 9.32 9.89 3.37
C THR A 68 9.89 8.64 4.07
N PRO A 69 10.32 8.73 5.34
CA PRO A 69 10.66 7.56 6.14
C PRO A 69 9.56 6.49 6.19
N LEU A 70 8.27 6.89 6.08
CA LEU A 70 7.16 5.95 6.03
C LEU A 70 7.13 5.16 4.71
N HIS A 71 7.47 5.76 3.57
CA HIS A 71 7.67 5.04 2.30
C HIS A 71 8.81 4.01 2.42
N ALA A 72 9.93 4.40 3.04
CA ALA A 72 11.05 3.49 3.28
C ALA A 72 10.65 2.31 4.18
N ALA A 73 9.89 2.56 5.25
CA ALA A 73 9.34 1.54 6.13
C ALA A 73 8.34 0.63 5.40
N ALA A 74 7.53 1.17 4.50
CA ALA A 74 6.61 0.40 3.67
C ALA A 74 7.36 -0.60 2.76
N ARG A 75 8.49 -0.21 2.17
CA ARG A 75 9.33 -1.11 1.37
C ARG A 75 9.95 -2.23 2.21
N SER A 76 10.36 -1.95 3.44
CA SER A 76 10.86 -2.98 4.35
C SER A 76 9.74 -3.90 4.85
N GLY A 77 8.51 -3.42 4.89
CA GLY A 77 7.32 -4.13 5.37
C GLY A 77 7.31 -4.37 6.88
N ASN A 78 8.11 -3.60 7.64
CA ASN A 78 8.21 -3.76 9.07
C ASN A 78 7.08 -3.00 9.80
N LYS A 79 6.02 -3.71 10.17
CA LYS A 79 4.83 -3.15 10.85
C LYS A 79 5.17 -2.39 12.13
N GLU A 80 6.16 -2.85 12.90
CA GLU A 80 6.57 -2.19 14.15
C GLU A 80 7.20 -0.82 13.89
N ILE A 81 8.06 -0.70 12.85
CA ILE A 81 8.64 0.58 12.44
C ILE A 81 7.55 1.52 11.93
N ILE A 82 6.63 1.01 11.11
CA ILE A 82 5.48 1.76 10.60
C ILE A 82 4.66 2.30 11.77
N GLY A 83 4.33 1.45 12.76
CA GLY A 83 3.59 1.86 13.95
C GLY A 83 4.29 2.98 14.74
N LYS A 84 5.61 2.90 14.89
CA LYS A 84 6.39 3.98 15.55
C LYS A 84 6.32 5.28 14.76
N LEU A 85 6.53 5.24 13.44
CA LEU A 85 6.46 6.46 12.61
C LEU A 85 5.07 7.11 12.68
N VAL A 86 4.00 6.33 12.66
CA VAL A 86 2.63 6.82 12.83
C VAL A 86 2.45 7.47 14.20
N GLN A 87 2.95 6.86 15.27
CA GLN A 87 2.91 7.44 16.62
C GLN A 87 3.64 8.78 16.73
N TYR A 88 4.71 8.97 15.94
CA TYR A 88 5.46 10.22 15.86
C TYR A 88 4.91 11.19 14.81
N GLY A 89 3.71 10.95 14.30
CA GLY A 89 2.97 11.87 13.43
C GLY A 89 3.40 11.84 11.96
N ALA A 90 3.91 10.70 11.46
CA ALA A 90 4.18 10.57 10.04
C ALA A 90 2.89 10.72 9.22
N GLU A 91 2.96 11.49 8.12
CA GLU A 91 1.86 11.65 7.19
C GLU A 91 1.59 10.35 6.44
N LEU A 92 0.35 9.83 6.56
CA LEU A 92 -0.02 8.52 5.99
C LEU A 92 -0.12 8.56 4.45
N ASP A 93 -0.53 9.71 3.90
CA ASP A 93 -0.91 9.86 2.50
C ASP A 93 0.06 10.73 1.70
N ALA A 94 1.27 10.97 2.24
CA ALA A 94 2.36 11.59 1.48
C ALA A 94 2.62 10.78 0.20
N THR A 95 2.88 11.49 -0.91
CA THR A 95 3.13 10.82 -2.20
C THR A 95 4.59 10.94 -2.65
N ASP A 96 5.14 9.87 -3.21
CA ASP A 96 6.43 9.88 -3.88
C ASP A 96 6.33 10.53 -5.27
N LYS A 97 7.43 10.54 -6.04
CA LYS A 97 7.43 11.11 -7.41
C LYS A 97 6.51 10.39 -8.39
N GLU A 98 6.24 9.14 -8.16
CA GLU A 98 5.30 8.32 -8.93
C GLU A 98 3.84 8.48 -8.47
N GLY A 99 3.59 9.35 -7.48
CA GLY A 99 2.26 9.56 -6.88
C GLY A 99 1.83 8.46 -5.93
N ARG A 100 2.72 7.54 -5.55
CA ARG A 100 2.38 6.41 -4.69
C ARG A 100 2.42 6.81 -3.22
N THR A 101 1.40 6.42 -2.48
CA THR A 101 1.36 6.55 -1.02
C THR A 101 2.14 5.38 -0.36
N PRO A 102 2.49 5.48 0.93
CA PRO A 102 3.03 4.34 1.68
C PRO A 102 2.15 3.10 1.61
N LEU A 103 0.82 3.26 1.61
CA LEU A 103 -0.14 2.17 1.45
C LEU A 103 0.04 1.46 0.10
N ILE A 104 0.10 2.21 -1.00
CA ILE A 104 0.36 1.66 -2.35
C ILE A 104 1.71 0.93 -2.37
N CYS A 105 2.76 1.50 -1.77
CA CYS A 105 4.07 0.84 -1.67
C CYS A 105 4.02 -0.49 -0.91
N LEU A 106 3.22 -0.58 0.17
CA LEU A 106 3.02 -1.84 0.91
C LEU A 106 2.33 -2.90 0.05
N LEU A 107 1.29 -2.51 -0.68
CA LEU A 107 0.51 -3.42 -1.51
C LEU A 107 1.32 -3.92 -2.70
N ASP A 108 2.10 -3.04 -3.35
CA ASP A 108 3.01 -3.40 -4.43
C ASP A 108 4.08 -4.41 -3.97
N ASN A 109 4.56 -4.28 -2.73
CA ASN A 109 5.49 -5.22 -2.10
C ASN A 109 4.80 -6.39 -1.38
N LYS A 110 3.49 -6.57 -1.52
CA LYS A 110 2.67 -7.66 -0.94
C LYS A 110 2.77 -7.74 0.58
N ARG A 111 2.86 -6.60 1.26
CA ARG A 111 2.96 -6.51 2.72
C ARG A 111 1.57 -6.36 3.36
N THR A 112 0.77 -7.42 3.29
CA THR A 112 -0.65 -7.43 3.69
C THR A 112 -0.89 -6.94 5.11
N ASP A 113 -0.19 -7.49 6.10
CA ASP A 113 -0.39 -7.12 7.51
C ASP A 113 -0.12 -5.64 7.80
N ALA A 114 0.93 -5.10 7.17
CA ALA A 114 1.30 -3.71 7.34
C ALA A 114 0.35 -2.78 6.57
N ALA A 115 -0.16 -3.23 5.41
CA ALA A 115 -1.16 -2.49 4.64
C ALA A 115 -2.49 -2.39 5.40
N LEU A 116 -3.00 -3.50 5.93
CA LEU A 116 -4.19 -3.51 6.78
C LEU A 116 -4.03 -2.60 8.00
N PHE A 117 -2.85 -2.63 8.63
CA PHE A 117 -2.56 -1.73 9.74
C PHE A 117 -2.65 -0.25 9.33
N LEU A 118 -2.07 0.16 8.17
CA LEU A 118 -2.19 1.55 7.72
C LEU A 118 -3.64 1.95 7.40
N ILE A 119 -4.43 1.05 6.82
CA ILE A 119 -5.87 1.28 6.58
C ILE A 119 -6.59 1.49 7.93
N GLU A 120 -6.32 0.67 8.93
CA GLU A 120 -6.86 0.83 10.29
C GLU A 120 -6.45 2.16 10.94
N GLN A 121 -5.28 2.71 10.60
CA GLN A 121 -4.81 4.02 11.07
C GLN A 121 -5.44 5.19 10.28
N GLY A 122 -6.26 4.93 9.27
CA GLY A 122 -6.97 5.94 8.49
C GLY A 122 -6.22 6.43 7.25
N ALA A 123 -5.31 5.64 6.68
CA ALA A 123 -4.71 5.95 5.39
C ALA A 123 -5.79 6.02 4.29
N ASP A 124 -5.71 7.05 3.45
CA ASP A 124 -6.65 7.25 2.35
C ASP A 124 -6.44 6.18 1.26
N THR A 125 -7.48 5.37 1.03
CA THR A 125 -7.48 4.27 0.07
C THR A 125 -7.81 4.71 -1.36
N GLU A 126 -8.29 5.95 -1.52
CA GLU A 126 -8.76 6.51 -2.79
C GLU A 126 -7.70 7.33 -3.54
N VAL A 127 -6.55 7.61 -2.91
CA VAL A 127 -5.42 8.27 -3.58
C VAL A 127 -4.92 7.39 -4.71
N ALA A 128 -4.89 7.96 -5.92
CA ALA A 128 -4.34 7.29 -7.10
C ALA A 128 -2.90 7.72 -7.38
N ASP A 129 -2.09 6.81 -7.86
CA ASP A 129 -0.75 7.13 -8.38
C ASP A 129 -0.81 7.91 -9.71
N ASN A 130 0.33 8.27 -10.27
CA ASN A 130 0.41 9.03 -11.53
C ASN A 130 -0.12 8.23 -12.75
N SER A 131 -0.31 6.93 -12.62
CA SER A 131 -0.93 6.05 -13.63
C SER A 131 -2.42 5.87 -13.44
N GLY A 132 -3.00 6.47 -12.38
CA GLY A 132 -4.40 6.37 -12.02
C GLY A 132 -4.76 5.13 -11.20
N HIS A 133 -3.77 4.36 -10.70
CA HIS A 133 -4.03 3.18 -9.90
C HIS A 133 -4.18 3.53 -8.42
N LYS A 134 -5.23 3.01 -7.80
CA LYS A 134 -5.51 3.12 -6.36
C LYS A 134 -5.02 1.89 -5.59
N ALA A 135 -5.12 1.94 -4.27
CA ALA A 135 -4.80 0.81 -3.39
C ALA A 135 -5.49 -0.50 -3.81
N ILE A 136 -6.78 -0.43 -4.21
CA ILE A 136 -7.56 -1.60 -4.64
C ILE A 136 -6.99 -2.26 -5.90
N ASP A 137 -6.44 -1.49 -6.83
CA ASP A 137 -5.85 -1.99 -8.08
C ASP A 137 -4.62 -2.87 -7.77
N TYR A 138 -3.75 -2.39 -6.89
CA TYR A 138 -2.57 -3.14 -6.42
C TYR A 138 -2.95 -4.39 -5.63
N ALA A 139 -3.91 -4.26 -4.69
CA ALA A 139 -4.38 -5.39 -3.90
C ALA A 139 -4.96 -6.50 -4.79
N THR A 140 -5.76 -6.13 -5.80
CA THR A 140 -6.38 -7.07 -6.73
C THR A 140 -5.35 -7.69 -7.67
N ALA A 141 -4.45 -6.87 -8.26
CA ALA A 141 -3.40 -7.36 -9.15
C ALA A 141 -2.49 -8.39 -8.48
N HIS A 142 -2.22 -8.22 -7.19
CA HIS A 142 -1.40 -9.15 -6.41
C HIS A 142 -2.20 -10.26 -5.69
N GLY A 143 -3.53 -10.29 -5.82
CA GLY A 143 -4.39 -11.30 -5.19
C GLY A 143 -4.41 -11.24 -3.65
N LEU A 144 -4.28 -10.04 -3.07
CA LEU A 144 -4.25 -9.82 -1.62
C LEU A 144 -5.68 -9.82 -1.06
N ARG A 145 -6.26 -11.01 -0.91
CA ARG A 145 -7.69 -11.22 -0.59
C ARG A 145 -8.17 -10.43 0.61
N GLU A 146 -7.41 -10.46 1.72
CA GLU A 146 -7.81 -9.80 2.96
C GLU A 146 -7.93 -8.28 2.76
N VAL A 147 -6.97 -7.68 2.04
CA VAL A 147 -7.01 -6.26 1.71
C VAL A 147 -8.16 -5.95 0.74
N VAL A 148 -8.34 -6.78 -0.30
CA VAL A 148 -9.45 -6.61 -1.25
C VAL A 148 -10.79 -6.68 -0.53
N THR A 149 -10.96 -7.61 0.40
CA THR A 149 -12.19 -7.73 1.21
C THR A 149 -12.39 -6.49 2.09
N CYS A 150 -11.34 -6.01 2.74
CA CYS A 150 -11.38 -4.81 3.58
C CYS A 150 -11.80 -3.57 2.78
N LEU A 151 -11.14 -3.33 1.65
CA LEU A 151 -11.43 -2.18 0.77
C LEU A 151 -12.81 -2.28 0.12
N SER A 152 -13.27 -3.49 -0.20
CA SER A 152 -14.60 -3.72 -0.80
C SER A 152 -15.76 -3.41 0.16
N ALA A 153 -15.55 -3.64 1.44
CA ALA A 153 -16.56 -3.33 2.47
C ALA A 153 -16.83 -1.82 2.56
N GLU A 154 -15.88 -0.99 2.13
CA GLU A 154 -16.00 0.47 2.08
C GLU A 154 -16.65 1.00 0.78
N GLY A 155 -17.00 0.11 -0.16
CA GLY A 155 -17.66 0.47 -1.42
C GLY A 155 -16.71 1.11 -2.44
N THR A 156 -15.41 0.83 -2.38
CA THR A 156 -14.41 1.41 -3.27
C THR A 156 -14.53 0.93 -4.71
N SER A 157 -14.32 1.82 -5.66
CA SER A 157 -14.21 1.53 -7.09
C SER A 157 -12.98 2.22 -7.68
N ASP A 158 -12.45 1.70 -8.78
CA ASP A 158 -11.34 2.35 -9.49
C ASP A 158 -11.81 3.58 -10.32
N THR A 159 -10.87 4.21 -11.04
CA THR A 159 -11.13 5.39 -11.87
C THR A 159 -12.03 5.14 -13.08
N ARG A 160 -12.36 3.86 -13.39
CA ARG A 160 -13.29 3.44 -14.46
C ARG A 160 -14.61 2.90 -13.92
N GLY A 161 -14.88 3.11 -12.64
CA GLY A 161 -16.06 2.55 -11.97
C GLY A 161 -16.00 1.03 -11.79
N ASN A 162 -14.84 0.38 -12.02
CA ASN A 162 -14.71 -1.06 -11.76
C ASN A 162 -14.72 -1.32 -10.26
N THR A 163 -15.64 -2.16 -9.82
CA THR A 163 -15.63 -2.69 -8.46
C THR A 163 -14.48 -3.70 -8.30
N PRO A 164 -14.10 -4.05 -7.07
CA PRO A 164 -13.13 -5.11 -6.82
C PRO A 164 -13.45 -6.43 -7.52
N LEU A 165 -14.74 -6.74 -7.71
CA LEU A 165 -15.17 -7.94 -8.43
C LEU A 165 -14.83 -7.84 -9.93
N HIS A 166 -15.03 -6.67 -10.57
CA HIS A 166 -14.62 -6.45 -11.96
C HIS A 166 -13.12 -6.70 -12.12
N GLN A 167 -12.31 -6.16 -11.23
CA GLN A 167 -10.84 -6.28 -11.30
C GLN A 167 -10.36 -7.71 -11.07
N ALA A 168 -10.93 -8.42 -10.07
CA ALA A 168 -10.62 -9.82 -9.83
C ALA A 168 -10.98 -10.71 -11.05
N VAL A 169 -12.10 -10.43 -11.69
CA VAL A 169 -12.55 -11.10 -12.91
C VAL A 169 -11.61 -10.79 -14.08
N PHE A 170 -11.28 -9.52 -14.31
CA PHE A 170 -10.36 -9.08 -15.36
C PHE A 170 -8.99 -9.76 -15.25
N ASN A 171 -8.47 -9.91 -14.02
CA ASN A 171 -7.19 -10.56 -13.71
C ASN A 171 -7.29 -12.10 -13.61
N GLY A 172 -8.47 -12.69 -13.80
CA GLY A 172 -8.67 -14.14 -13.76
C GLY A 172 -8.45 -14.79 -12.39
N GLN A 173 -8.58 -14.01 -11.30
CA GLN A 173 -8.30 -14.44 -9.93
C GLN A 173 -9.49 -15.18 -9.30
N SER A 174 -9.70 -16.44 -9.71
CA SER A 174 -10.89 -17.25 -9.34
C SER A 174 -11.12 -17.34 -7.83
N GLU A 175 -10.06 -17.43 -7.02
CA GLU A 175 -10.20 -17.50 -5.56
C GLU A 175 -10.59 -16.16 -4.93
N THR A 176 -10.08 -15.05 -5.45
CA THR A 176 -10.51 -13.71 -5.05
C THR A 176 -11.97 -13.48 -5.42
N VAL A 177 -12.39 -13.90 -6.62
CA VAL A 177 -13.79 -13.86 -7.04
C VAL A 177 -14.67 -14.63 -6.07
N ARG A 178 -14.31 -15.88 -5.69
CA ARG A 178 -15.07 -16.68 -4.70
C ARG A 178 -15.23 -15.93 -3.40
N THR A 179 -14.14 -15.34 -2.87
CA THR A 179 -14.16 -14.59 -1.62
C THR A 179 -15.10 -13.38 -1.71
N LEU A 180 -15.00 -12.60 -2.78
CA LEU A 180 -15.85 -11.42 -2.98
C LEU A 180 -17.33 -11.79 -3.12
N LEU A 181 -17.65 -12.90 -3.78
CA LEU A 181 -19.04 -13.39 -3.92
C LEU A 181 -19.65 -13.83 -2.58
N THR A 182 -18.84 -14.17 -1.57
CA THR A 182 -19.34 -14.51 -0.23
C THR A 182 -19.51 -13.30 0.68
N THR A 183 -18.83 -12.19 0.39
CA THR A 183 -18.78 -11.01 1.28
C THR A 183 -19.62 -9.83 0.81
N SER A 184 -20.03 -9.78 -0.46
CA SER A 184 -20.64 -8.58 -1.05
C SER A 184 -21.71 -8.92 -2.09
N ASP A 185 -22.97 -8.95 -1.70
CA ASP A 185 -24.10 -9.21 -2.62
C ASP A 185 -24.31 -8.12 -3.69
N ASN A 186 -23.83 -6.89 -3.45
CA ASN A 186 -24.18 -5.74 -4.27
C ASN A 186 -23.31 -5.54 -5.53
N MET A 187 -22.18 -6.24 -5.66
CA MET A 187 -21.24 -6.02 -6.78
C MET A 187 -21.48 -6.93 -7.98
N LEU A 188 -22.27 -7.99 -7.83
CA LEU A 188 -22.40 -9.06 -8.82
C LEU A 188 -22.91 -8.56 -10.19
N ASN A 189 -23.84 -7.60 -10.19
CA ASN A 189 -24.47 -7.07 -11.38
C ASN A 189 -24.24 -5.56 -11.57
N THR A 190 -23.32 -4.96 -10.82
CA THR A 190 -22.99 -3.54 -10.94
C THR A 190 -22.25 -3.32 -12.26
N PRO A 191 -22.67 -2.39 -13.13
CA PRO A 191 -21.88 -2.03 -14.31
C PRO A 191 -20.75 -1.05 -13.94
N ASN A 192 -19.65 -1.11 -14.66
CA ASN A 192 -18.62 -0.07 -14.65
C ASN A 192 -19.04 1.13 -15.53
N ASP A 193 -18.18 2.13 -15.72
CA ASP A 193 -18.46 3.31 -16.51
C ASP A 193 -18.63 3.02 -18.01
N GLU A 194 -18.17 1.86 -18.49
CA GLU A 194 -18.33 1.35 -19.86
C GLU A 194 -19.60 0.49 -20.00
N GLY A 195 -20.38 0.34 -18.95
CA GLY A 195 -21.59 -0.49 -18.89
C GLY A 195 -21.34 -2.00 -18.74
N GLU A 196 -20.07 -2.40 -18.52
CA GLU A 196 -19.70 -3.79 -18.38
C GLU A 196 -19.97 -4.30 -16.96
N THR A 197 -20.64 -5.45 -16.85
CA THR A 197 -20.73 -6.19 -15.58
C THR A 197 -19.56 -7.15 -15.43
N PRO A 198 -19.27 -7.66 -14.23
CA PRO A 198 -18.24 -8.69 -14.04
C PRO A 198 -18.41 -9.89 -14.95
N LEU A 199 -19.66 -10.33 -15.21
CA LEU A 199 -19.94 -11.45 -16.11
C LEU A 199 -19.59 -11.11 -17.56
N ILE A 200 -19.89 -9.90 -18.04
CA ILE A 200 -19.52 -9.43 -19.38
C ILE A 200 -17.99 -9.49 -19.54
N ILE A 201 -17.24 -8.99 -18.57
CA ILE A 201 -15.77 -9.03 -18.59
C ILE A 201 -15.25 -10.49 -18.62
N ALA A 202 -15.82 -11.39 -17.80
CA ALA A 202 -15.45 -12.80 -17.81
C ALA A 202 -15.66 -13.45 -19.19
N CYS A 203 -16.77 -13.13 -19.84
CA CYS A 203 -17.08 -13.62 -21.20
C CYS A 203 -16.12 -13.05 -22.24
N MET A 204 -15.85 -11.73 -22.21
CA MET A 204 -14.89 -11.08 -23.12
C MET A 204 -13.47 -11.65 -23.00
N LYS A 205 -13.06 -12.02 -21.78
CA LYS A 205 -11.77 -12.66 -21.51
C LYS A 205 -11.75 -14.16 -21.80
N GLY A 206 -12.87 -14.77 -22.13
CA GLY A 206 -12.98 -16.20 -22.35
C GLY A 206 -12.73 -17.05 -21.10
N ASN A 207 -12.86 -16.48 -19.91
CA ASN A 207 -12.61 -17.19 -18.66
C ASN A 207 -13.84 -17.95 -18.19
N LEU A 208 -14.00 -19.17 -18.71
CA LEU A 208 -15.16 -20.04 -18.41
C LEU A 208 -15.31 -20.37 -16.93
N THR A 209 -14.19 -20.53 -16.20
CA THR A 209 -14.20 -20.85 -14.77
C THR A 209 -14.81 -19.71 -13.97
N VAL A 210 -14.37 -18.49 -14.23
CA VAL A 210 -14.88 -17.29 -13.55
C VAL A 210 -16.31 -17.00 -13.98
N ALA A 211 -16.64 -17.11 -15.28
CA ALA A 211 -17.99 -16.92 -15.78
C ALA A 211 -18.98 -17.88 -15.08
N LYS A 212 -18.60 -19.15 -14.93
CA LYS A 212 -19.43 -20.14 -14.22
C LYS A 212 -19.63 -19.76 -12.74
N LEU A 213 -18.57 -19.32 -12.05
CA LEU A 213 -18.68 -18.86 -10.66
C LEU A 213 -19.67 -17.71 -10.50
N LEU A 214 -19.64 -16.74 -11.42
CA LEU A 214 -20.56 -15.61 -11.40
C LEU A 214 -22.01 -16.05 -11.67
N ILE A 215 -22.23 -16.94 -12.65
CA ILE A 215 -23.56 -17.47 -12.96
C ILE A 215 -24.12 -18.30 -11.78
N ASP A 216 -23.30 -19.16 -11.20
CA ASP A 216 -23.69 -19.98 -10.03
C ASP A 216 -24.03 -19.09 -8.82
N ALA A 217 -23.44 -17.88 -8.74
CA ALA A 217 -23.76 -16.87 -7.72
C ALA A 217 -24.99 -16.01 -8.05
N GLY A 218 -25.62 -16.19 -9.21
CA GLY A 218 -26.84 -15.49 -9.61
C GLY A 218 -26.60 -14.23 -10.47
N ALA A 219 -25.48 -14.15 -11.18
CA ALA A 219 -25.26 -13.04 -12.11
C ALA A 219 -26.35 -12.98 -13.19
N ASP A 220 -26.80 -11.78 -13.52
CA ASP A 220 -27.81 -11.54 -14.56
C ASP A 220 -27.18 -11.74 -15.95
N VAL A 221 -27.55 -12.86 -16.59
CA VAL A 221 -27.07 -13.24 -17.92
C VAL A 221 -27.69 -12.43 -19.06
N ASN A 222 -28.73 -11.64 -18.77
CA ASN A 222 -29.46 -10.86 -19.77
C ASN A 222 -28.98 -9.40 -19.84
N LYS A 223 -28.11 -8.97 -18.94
CA LYS A 223 -27.49 -7.64 -19.03
C LYS A 223 -26.57 -7.60 -20.25
N ALA A 224 -26.90 -6.75 -21.20
CA ALA A 224 -26.08 -6.46 -22.38
C ALA A 224 -25.35 -5.11 -22.19
N LEU A 225 -24.30 -4.89 -22.97
CA LEU A 225 -23.69 -3.58 -23.14
C LEU A 225 -24.73 -2.61 -23.76
N PRO A 226 -24.69 -1.32 -23.37
CA PRO A 226 -25.60 -0.30 -23.90
C PRO A 226 -25.44 -0.08 -25.40
#